data_9b44af50c54e183be687179a8464abd7
#
_entry.id   9b44af50c54e183be687179a8464abd7
#
_cell.length_a   1.000
_cell.length_b   1.000
_cell.length_c   1.000
_cell.angle_alpha   90.00
_cell.angle_beta   90.00
_cell.angle_gamma   90.00
#
_symmetry.space_group_name_H-M   'P 1'
#
loop_
_entity.id
_entity.type
_entity.pdbx_description
1 polymer ?
#
loop_
_entity_poly.entity_id
_entity_poly.type
_entity_poly.pdbx_seq_one_letter_code
_entity_poly.pdbx_strand_id
1 'polypeptide(L)' 'KVYRRADIIKLMNTDPDRYAALSEEIFQAYADGRVK' A
#
# COMPACT_ATOMS: atom_id res chain seq x y z
N LYS A 1 -0.89 10.75 -4.88
CA LYS A 1 -0.87 10.40 -3.46
C LYS A 1 0.34 9.54 -3.14
N VAL A 2 1.05 9.87 -2.08
CA VAL A 2 2.25 9.15 -1.67
C VAL A 2 1.90 8.15 -0.56
N TYR A 3 2.38 6.92 -0.71
CA TYR A 3 2.23 5.89 0.30
C TYR A 3 3.52 5.75 1.10
N ARG A 4 3.40 5.46 2.38
CA ARG A 4 4.54 5.14 3.22
C ARG A 4 4.59 3.64 3.44
N ARG A 5 5.80 3.08 3.39
CA ARG A 5 5.96 1.65 3.61
C ARG A 5 5.37 1.22 4.96
N ALA A 6 5.59 2.02 6.00
CA ALA A 6 5.05 1.71 7.33
C ALA A 6 3.52 1.66 7.32
N ASP A 7 2.87 2.55 6.57
CA ASP A 7 1.42 2.57 6.46
C ASP A 7 0.91 1.33 5.73
N ILE A 8 1.61 0.90 4.69
CA ILE A 8 1.25 -0.29 3.92
C ILE A 8 1.35 -1.53 4.81
N ILE A 9 2.43 -1.65 5.58
CA ILE A 9 2.62 -2.77 6.51
C ILE A 9 1.54 -2.76 7.58
N LYS A 10 1.22 -1.59 8.12
CA LYS A 10 0.17 -1.45 9.12
C LYS A 10 -1.18 -1.87 8.56
N LEU A 11 -1.50 -1.45 7.35
CA LEU A 11 -2.75 -1.82 6.68
C LEU A 11 -2.82 -3.34 6.50
N MET A 12 -1.73 -3.95 6.07
CA MET A 12 -1.65 -5.39 5.88
C MET A 12 -1.94 -6.14 7.18
N ASN A 13 -1.47 -5.62 8.32
CA ASN A 13 -1.65 -6.27 9.62
C ASN A 13 -3.01 -5.99 10.25
N THR A 14 -3.55 -4.78 10.05
CA THR A 14 -4.78 -4.36 10.72
C THR A 14 -6.02 -4.57 9.87
N ASP A 15 -5.88 -4.50 8.55
CA ASP A 15 -7.02 -4.64 7.63
C ASP A 15 -6.57 -5.34 6.35
N PRO A 16 -6.31 -6.65 6.43
CA PRO A 16 -5.81 -7.39 5.27
C PRO A 16 -6.78 -7.41 4.10
N ASP A 17 -8.08 -7.41 4.36
CA ASP A 17 -9.08 -7.38 3.29
C ASP A 17 -8.99 -6.09 2.49
N ARG A 18 -8.84 -4.99 3.19
CA ARG A 18 -8.68 -3.69 2.53
C ARG A 18 -7.35 -3.60 1.79
N TYR A 19 -6.31 -4.17 2.38
CA TYR A 19 -5.01 -4.23 1.72
C TYR A 19 -5.13 -4.98 0.39
N ALA A 20 -5.81 -6.11 0.38
CA ALA A 20 -6.01 -6.89 -0.84
C ALA A 20 -6.80 -6.08 -1.88
N ALA A 21 -7.82 -5.34 -1.45
CA ALA A 21 -8.61 -4.52 -2.35
C ALA A 21 -7.79 -3.38 -2.97
N LEU A 22 -6.78 -2.89 -2.25
CA LEU A 22 -5.94 -1.78 -2.70
C LEU A 22 -4.61 -2.24 -3.29
N SER A 23 -4.37 -3.54 -3.38
CA SER A 23 -3.06 -4.08 -3.77
C SER A 23 -2.59 -3.59 -5.13
N GLU A 24 -3.48 -3.54 -6.12
CA GLU A 24 -3.10 -3.04 -7.45
C GLU A 24 -2.64 -1.59 -7.39
N GLU A 25 -3.36 -0.76 -6.65
CA GLU A 25 -2.99 0.64 -6.50
C GLU A 25 -1.65 0.78 -5.78
N ILE A 26 -1.42 -0.05 -4.76
CA ILE A 26 -0.18 -0.05 -4.02
C ILE A 26 0.98 -0.48 -4.94
N PHE A 27 0.79 -1.52 -5.75
CA PHE A 27 1.79 -1.95 -6.71
C PHE A 27 2.09 -0.86 -7.73
N GLN A 28 1.05 -0.16 -8.19
CA GLN A 28 1.23 0.97 -9.10
C GLN A 28 2.05 2.08 -8.44
N ALA A 29 1.81 2.32 -7.16
CA ALA A 29 2.57 3.31 -6.40
C ALA A 29 4.04 2.91 -6.29
N TYR A 30 4.35 1.62 -6.12
CA TYR A 30 5.73 1.14 -6.16
C TYR A 30 6.37 1.40 -7.52
N ALA A 31 5.65 1.07 -8.59
CA ALA A 31 6.15 1.27 -9.95
C ALA A 31 6.40 2.75 -10.25
N ASP A 32 5.57 3.62 -9.70
CA ASP A 32 5.69 5.07 -9.89
C ASP A 32 6.70 5.72 -8.94
N GLY A 33 7.25 4.97 -8.01
CA GLY A 33 8.16 5.51 -7.01
C GLY A 33 7.50 6.36 -5.95
N ARG A 34 6.21 6.14 -5.71
CA ARG A 34 5.43 6.90 -4.71
C ARG A 34 5.44 6.28 -3.32
N VAL A 35 6.14 5.18 -3.14
CA VAL A 35 6.28 4.54 -1.83
C VAL A 35 7.59 5.01 -1.20
N LYS A 36 7.49 5.58 -0.02
CA LYS A 36 8.64 6.14 0.70
C LYS A 36 9.04 5.30 1.91
#